data_394771ed30882da34c17cf8f73f73cd3
#
_entry.id   394771ed30882da34c17cf8f73f73cd3
#
_cell.length_a   1.000
_cell.length_b   1.000
_cell.length_c   1.000
_cell.angle_alpha   90.00
_cell.angle_beta   90.00
_cell.angle_gamma   90.00
#
_symmetry.space_group_name_H-M   'P 1'
#
loop_
_entity.id
_entity.type
_entity.pdbx_description
1 polymer ?
#
loop_
_entity_poly.entity_id
_entity_poly.type
_entity_poly.pdbx_seq_one_letter_code
_entity_poly.pdbx_strand_id
1 'polypeptide(L)'
;HRGFNRTMSKRDDQILTQAPMNCPPLASPHPQAMASLWLWGTLLVLTLAWDAVGADLRAMTWLGSPQGFAWRDHWWLSNVMHTGAKQLAVLVYVGVLAMALWPRGIWRQLPPSQRLEIAMGITLSLVVVTAIKRISLTSCPWDLEAFGGTARYVSHWTWGVSDGGGGSCFPGGHASSAFAFMALSLPWLMSMDKDQQRLGRAMTAAILLIGLVLGLAQTLRGAHYPSHTAWTALFCAATAWANHVFFARLQSRPLRAGLALVPPRPAKP
;
A
#
# COMPACT_ATOMS: atom_id res chain seq x y z
N HIS A 1 -6.38 75.81 29.56
CA HIS A 1 -5.51 75.43 28.47
C HIS A 1 -4.74 74.16 28.83
N ARG A 2 -5.21 73.00 28.41
CA ARG A 2 -4.45 71.75 28.48
C ARG A 2 -4.30 71.19 27.07
N GLY A 3 -3.07 71.30 26.52
CA GLY A 3 -2.69 70.73 25.27
C GLY A 3 -2.62 69.20 25.38
N PHE A 4 -3.32 68.51 24.50
CA PHE A 4 -3.29 67.04 24.42
C PHE A 4 -2.36 66.66 23.26
N ASN A 5 -1.10 66.38 23.62
CA ASN A 5 -0.09 65.87 22.68
C ASN A 5 -0.31 64.35 22.54
N ARG A 6 -0.87 63.90 21.41
CA ARG A 6 -0.96 62.47 21.04
C ARG A 6 0.36 62.09 20.37
N THR A 7 1.25 61.43 21.10
CA THR A 7 2.38 60.73 20.51
C THR A 7 1.88 59.55 19.68
N MET A 8 2.02 59.67 18.37
CA MET A 8 1.77 58.55 17.44
C MET A 8 2.81 57.47 17.71
N SER A 9 2.32 56.28 17.98
CA SER A 9 3.13 55.08 18.27
C SER A 9 3.83 54.61 17.00
N LYS A 10 5.18 54.42 17.11
CA LYS A 10 6.05 53.83 16.05
C LYS A 10 5.74 52.37 15.70
N ARG A 11 4.53 51.87 16.00
CA ARG A 11 4.14 50.48 15.71
C ARG A 11 3.50 50.27 14.34
N ASP A 12 3.13 51.33 13.65
CA ASP A 12 2.35 51.17 12.40
C ASP A 12 3.22 51.02 11.13
N ASP A 13 4.53 51.29 11.22
CA ASP A 13 5.43 51.23 10.06
C ASP A 13 6.09 49.83 9.85
N GLN A 14 5.84 48.86 10.73
CA GLN A 14 6.44 47.53 10.60
C GLN A 14 5.58 46.50 9.77
N ILE A 15 4.43 46.92 9.26
CA ILE A 15 3.52 45.99 8.59
C ILE A 15 3.77 45.89 7.07
N LEU A 16 4.63 46.70 6.47
CA LEU A 16 4.77 46.76 5.01
C LEU A 16 6.08 46.23 4.43
N THR A 17 6.91 45.58 5.20
CA THR A 17 8.11 44.88 4.67
C THR A 17 8.01 43.40 4.95
N GLN A 18 6.94 42.75 4.45
CA GLN A 18 7.00 41.28 4.27
C GLN A 18 7.89 41.02 3.05
N ALA A 19 9.07 40.48 3.33
CA ALA A 19 9.99 39.96 2.33
C ALA A 19 9.24 38.99 1.41
N PRO A 20 9.61 38.89 0.10
CA PRO A 20 8.98 37.96 -0.82
C PRO A 20 9.05 36.57 -0.19
N MET A 21 7.89 35.89 -0.11
CA MET A 21 7.84 34.49 0.32
C MET A 21 8.80 33.70 -0.58
N ASN A 22 9.98 33.41 -0.06
CA ASN A 22 10.86 32.42 -0.69
C ASN A 22 10.05 31.13 -0.73
N CYS A 23 9.56 30.75 -1.92
CA CYS A 23 9.11 29.38 -2.16
C CYS A 23 10.29 28.48 -1.74
N PRO A 24 10.12 27.61 -0.75
CA PRO A 24 11.17 26.66 -0.42
C PRO A 24 11.53 25.90 -1.70
N PRO A 25 12.83 25.71 -2.02
CA PRO A 25 13.23 24.88 -3.14
C PRO A 25 12.53 23.54 -2.98
N LEU A 26 12.09 22.94 -4.10
CA LEU A 26 11.48 21.61 -4.12
C LEU A 26 12.28 20.72 -3.18
N ALA A 27 11.68 20.36 -2.06
CA ALA A 27 12.37 19.62 -1.01
C ALA A 27 12.97 18.37 -1.64
N SER A 28 14.27 18.16 -1.46
CA SER A 28 14.94 16.93 -1.86
C SER A 28 14.11 15.74 -1.34
N PRO A 29 13.87 14.68 -2.14
CA PRO A 29 13.05 13.56 -1.72
C PRO A 29 13.59 13.04 -0.38
N HIS A 30 12.67 12.82 0.57
CA HIS A 30 13.01 12.36 1.90
C HIS A 30 13.88 11.10 1.82
N PRO A 31 15.03 11.00 2.54
CA PRO A 31 15.97 9.87 2.39
C PRO A 31 15.32 8.50 2.51
N GLN A 32 14.25 8.39 3.33
CA GLN A 32 13.48 7.14 3.46
C GLN A 32 12.61 6.84 2.24
N ALA A 33 12.09 7.85 1.55
CA ALA A 33 11.38 7.64 0.30
C ALA A 33 12.33 7.07 -0.77
N MET A 34 13.56 7.57 -0.82
CA MET A 34 14.59 7.04 -1.73
C MET A 34 14.95 5.59 -1.39
N ALA A 35 15.21 5.28 -0.11
CA ALA A 35 15.52 3.92 0.31
C ALA A 35 14.38 2.94 0.01
N SER A 36 13.13 3.38 0.20
CA SER A 36 11.95 2.59 -0.15
C SER A 36 11.85 2.34 -1.66
N LEU A 37 12.12 3.35 -2.49
CA LEU A 37 12.10 3.20 -3.96
C LEU A 37 13.17 2.20 -4.43
N TRP A 38 14.37 2.22 -3.87
CA TRP A 38 15.40 1.23 -4.18
C TRP A 38 14.98 -0.18 -3.80
N LEU A 39 14.41 -0.37 -2.62
CA LEU A 39 13.92 -1.68 -2.18
C LEU A 39 12.85 -2.23 -3.13
N TRP A 40 11.83 -1.43 -3.45
CA TRP A 40 10.75 -1.86 -4.34
C TRP A 40 11.19 -2.02 -5.78
N GLY A 41 12.11 -1.16 -6.26
CA GLY A 41 12.73 -1.29 -7.58
C GLY A 41 13.55 -2.57 -7.69
N THR A 42 14.35 -2.91 -6.67
CA THR A 42 15.11 -4.17 -6.62
C THR A 42 14.16 -5.37 -6.61
N LEU A 43 13.11 -5.36 -5.78
CA LEU A 43 12.12 -6.43 -5.76
C LEU A 43 11.45 -6.61 -7.13
N LEU A 44 11.08 -5.52 -7.79
CA LEU A 44 10.50 -5.54 -9.13
C LEU A 44 11.45 -6.20 -10.15
N VAL A 45 12.72 -5.77 -10.19
CA VAL A 45 13.73 -6.33 -11.11
C VAL A 45 13.95 -7.82 -10.84
N LEU A 46 14.07 -8.21 -9.56
CA LEU A 46 14.25 -9.62 -9.19
C LEU A 46 13.02 -10.46 -9.56
N THR A 47 11.81 -9.94 -9.37
CA THR A 47 10.57 -10.64 -9.73
C THR A 47 10.45 -10.80 -11.25
N LEU A 48 10.76 -9.75 -12.02
CA LEU A 48 10.78 -9.82 -13.48
C LEU A 48 11.85 -10.81 -14.00
N ALA A 49 13.05 -10.81 -13.40
CA ALA A 49 14.09 -11.77 -13.74
C ALA A 49 13.66 -13.21 -13.42
N TRP A 50 13.00 -13.42 -12.27
CA TRP A 50 12.43 -14.71 -11.90
C TRP A 50 11.42 -15.23 -12.93
N ASP A 51 10.50 -14.37 -13.35
CA ASP A 51 9.53 -14.70 -14.39
C ASP A 51 10.17 -14.98 -15.75
N ALA A 52 11.13 -14.14 -16.16
CA ALA A 52 11.81 -14.26 -17.44
C ALA A 52 12.57 -15.59 -17.60
N VAL A 53 13.10 -16.13 -16.51
CA VAL A 53 13.78 -17.44 -16.54
C VAL A 53 12.83 -18.62 -16.28
N GLY A 54 11.51 -18.39 -16.13
CA GLY A 54 10.52 -19.43 -15.87
C GLY A 54 10.75 -20.17 -14.54
N ALA A 55 11.23 -19.45 -13.51
CA ALA A 55 11.62 -20.05 -12.25
C ALA A 55 10.43 -20.60 -11.43
N ASP A 56 9.23 -20.11 -11.67
CA ASP A 56 8.02 -20.55 -10.97
C ASP A 56 7.77 -22.06 -11.12
N LEU A 57 7.70 -22.56 -12.36
CA LEU A 57 7.45 -23.97 -12.60
C LEU A 57 8.58 -24.84 -11.99
N ARG A 58 9.85 -24.43 -12.14
CA ARG A 58 10.99 -25.13 -11.56
C ARG A 58 10.92 -25.17 -10.03
N ALA A 59 10.55 -24.07 -9.37
CA ALA A 59 10.38 -24.05 -7.93
C ALA A 59 9.26 -24.99 -7.48
N MET A 60 8.16 -25.08 -8.23
CA MET A 60 7.04 -25.96 -7.89
C MET A 60 7.37 -27.43 -8.08
N THR A 61 8.29 -27.81 -9.01
CA THR A 61 8.74 -29.22 -9.14
C THR A 61 9.53 -29.74 -7.94
N TRP A 62 10.08 -28.85 -7.10
CA TRP A 62 10.71 -29.26 -5.82
C TRP A 62 9.71 -29.52 -4.70
N LEU A 63 8.49 -29.00 -4.82
CA LEU A 63 7.45 -29.07 -3.80
C LEU A 63 6.33 -30.07 -4.14
N GLY A 64 6.10 -30.27 -5.43
CA GLY A 64 5.02 -31.12 -5.97
C GLY A 64 5.57 -32.32 -6.74
N SER A 65 4.68 -33.28 -6.97
CA SER A 65 4.91 -34.49 -7.75
C SER A 65 3.71 -34.75 -8.66
N PRO A 66 3.75 -35.76 -9.59
CA PRO A 66 2.57 -36.13 -10.36
C PRO A 66 1.36 -36.55 -9.51
N GLN A 67 1.55 -36.87 -8.23
CA GLN A 67 0.51 -37.19 -7.26
C GLN A 67 -0.04 -35.94 -6.54
N GLY A 68 0.49 -34.76 -6.83
CA GLY A 68 0.11 -33.47 -6.22
C GLY A 68 1.12 -32.94 -5.21
N PHE A 69 0.62 -32.15 -4.29
CA PHE A 69 1.42 -31.47 -3.25
C PHE A 69 1.16 -32.10 -1.90
N ALA A 70 2.20 -32.59 -1.24
CA ALA A 70 2.10 -33.27 0.06
C ALA A 70 1.46 -32.39 1.16
N TRP A 71 1.61 -31.07 1.05
CA TRP A 71 1.10 -30.10 2.01
C TRP A 71 -0.26 -29.49 1.62
N ARG A 72 -0.89 -29.91 0.51
CA ARG A 72 -2.11 -29.32 -0.03
C ARG A 72 -3.22 -29.21 1.02
N ASP A 73 -3.50 -30.29 1.71
CA ASP A 73 -4.59 -30.42 2.67
C ASP A 73 -4.11 -30.48 4.12
N HIS A 74 -2.85 -30.11 4.36
CA HIS A 74 -2.31 -30.07 5.71
C HIS A 74 -3.11 -29.11 6.59
N TRP A 75 -3.67 -29.62 7.70
CA TRP A 75 -4.64 -28.90 8.53
C TRP A 75 -4.19 -27.50 8.94
N TRP A 76 -2.94 -27.35 9.39
CA TRP A 76 -2.42 -26.06 9.82
C TRP A 76 -2.36 -25.04 8.69
N LEU A 77 -1.91 -25.46 7.49
CA LEU A 77 -1.79 -24.58 6.33
C LEU A 77 -3.16 -24.22 5.75
N SER A 78 -4.12 -25.16 5.76
CA SER A 78 -5.46 -24.93 5.20
C SER A 78 -6.39 -24.21 6.16
N ASN A 79 -6.40 -24.57 7.45
CA ASN A 79 -7.37 -23.98 8.40
C ASN A 79 -6.80 -22.75 9.12
N VAL A 80 -5.55 -22.79 9.60
CA VAL A 80 -4.99 -21.64 10.33
C VAL A 80 -4.45 -20.60 9.37
N MET A 81 -3.51 -20.99 8.49
CA MET A 81 -2.80 -20.04 7.63
C MET A 81 -3.64 -19.54 6.45
N HIS A 82 -4.63 -20.30 5.99
CA HIS A 82 -5.52 -19.88 4.90
C HIS A 82 -6.81 -19.29 5.45
N THR A 83 -7.65 -20.07 6.13
CA THR A 83 -8.98 -19.62 6.57
C THR A 83 -8.90 -18.67 7.75
N GLY A 84 -8.17 -19.04 8.79
CA GLY A 84 -8.02 -18.24 10.01
C GLY A 84 -7.33 -16.90 9.76
N ALA A 85 -6.23 -16.90 9.00
CA ALA A 85 -5.54 -15.65 8.66
C ALA A 85 -6.41 -14.70 7.83
N LYS A 86 -7.22 -15.23 6.89
CA LYS A 86 -8.18 -14.44 6.12
C LYS A 86 -9.25 -13.82 7.01
N GLN A 87 -9.82 -14.59 7.95
CA GLN A 87 -10.82 -14.07 8.90
C GLN A 87 -10.22 -13.00 9.81
N LEU A 88 -9.01 -13.22 10.32
CA LEU A 88 -8.28 -12.24 11.12
C LEU A 88 -8.03 -10.95 10.32
N ALA A 89 -7.60 -11.06 9.06
CA ALA A 89 -7.39 -9.89 8.21
C ALA A 89 -8.68 -9.09 8.00
N VAL A 90 -9.82 -9.75 7.83
CA VAL A 90 -11.14 -9.08 7.74
C VAL A 90 -11.46 -8.34 9.04
N LEU A 91 -11.25 -8.97 10.20
CA LEU A 91 -11.47 -8.34 11.51
C LEU A 91 -10.56 -7.12 11.70
N VAL A 92 -9.28 -7.24 11.36
CA VAL A 92 -8.33 -6.12 11.42
C VAL A 92 -8.76 -5.00 10.48
N TYR A 93 -9.19 -5.32 9.26
CA TYR A 93 -9.67 -4.33 8.29
C TYR A 93 -10.91 -3.57 8.80
N VAL A 94 -11.89 -4.28 9.35
CA VAL A 94 -13.06 -3.66 10.00
C VAL A 94 -12.64 -2.78 11.17
N GLY A 95 -11.67 -3.23 11.97
CA GLY A 95 -11.07 -2.43 13.04
C GLY A 95 -10.41 -1.15 12.53
N VAL A 96 -9.68 -1.22 11.41
CA VAL A 96 -9.09 -0.03 10.76
C VAL A 96 -10.17 0.95 10.29
N LEU A 97 -11.24 0.46 9.67
CA LEU A 97 -12.37 1.30 9.27
C LEU A 97 -13.04 1.97 10.47
N ALA A 98 -13.26 1.21 11.54
CA ALA A 98 -13.80 1.74 12.79
C ALA A 98 -12.88 2.82 13.38
N MET A 99 -11.55 2.60 13.41
CA MET A 99 -10.57 3.58 13.90
C MET A 99 -10.48 4.83 13.00
N ALA A 100 -10.75 4.70 11.72
CA ALA A 100 -10.80 5.86 10.82
C ALA A 100 -11.98 6.78 11.16
N LEU A 101 -13.13 6.22 11.54
CA LEU A 101 -14.36 6.94 11.89
C LEU A 101 -14.37 7.39 13.36
N TRP A 102 -14.00 6.52 14.29
CA TRP A 102 -13.98 6.74 15.74
C TRP A 102 -12.58 6.51 16.31
N PRO A 103 -11.65 7.47 16.11
CA PRO A 103 -10.24 7.28 16.46
C PRO A 103 -10.04 7.14 17.97
N ARG A 104 -9.22 6.16 18.36
CA ARG A 104 -8.80 5.92 19.76
C ARG A 104 -7.28 5.72 19.81
N GLY A 105 -6.68 5.94 21.00
CA GLY A 105 -5.24 5.76 21.19
C GLY A 105 -4.42 6.57 20.21
N ILE A 106 -3.44 5.95 19.57
CA ILE A 106 -2.52 6.56 18.61
C ILE A 106 -3.25 7.14 17.36
N TRP A 107 -4.42 6.61 16.99
CA TRP A 107 -5.20 7.11 15.86
C TRP A 107 -5.75 8.51 16.06
N ARG A 108 -5.88 8.99 17.32
CA ARG A 108 -6.25 10.38 17.63
C ARG A 108 -5.18 11.38 17.17
N GLN A 109 -3.94 10.96 17.05
CA GLN A 109 -2.82 11.80 16.59
C GLN A 109 -2.85 12.00 15.07
N LEU A 110 -3.56 11.13 14.33
CA LEU A 110 -3.69 11.24 12.89
C LEU A 110 -4.84 12.19 12.52
N PRO A 111 -4.61 13.17 11.63
CA PRO A 111 -5.67 14.01 11.09
C PRO A 111 -6.69 13.15 10.29
N PRO A 112 -7.95 13.62 10.15
CA PRO A 112 -8.99 12.88 9.42
C PRO A 112 -8.58 12.46 8.00
N SER A 113 -7.82 13.31 7.29
CA SER A 113 -7.32 13.02 5.94
C SER A 113 -6.38 11.82 5.91
N GLN A 114 -5.46 11.70 6.87
CA GLN A 114 -4.56 10.54 6.94
C GLN A 114 -5.29 9.25 7.33
N ARG A 115 -6.29 9.34 8.20
CA ARG A 115 -7.14 8.19 8.54
C ARG A 115 -7.93 7.69 7.33
N LEU A 116 -8.46 8.61 6.53
CA LEU A 116 -9.13 8.30 5.27
C LEU A 116 -8.14 7.72 4.25
N GLU A 117 -6.94 8.29 4.15
CA GLU A 117 -5.86 7.79 3.31
C GLU A 117 -5.54 6.33 3.61
N ILE A 118 -5.37 5.96 4.88
CA ILE A 118 -5.13 4.58 5.31
C ILE A 118 -6.28 3.67 4.87
N ALA A 119 -7.52 4.03 5.20
CA ALA A 119 -8.70 3.22 4.87
C ALA A 119 -8.84 3.02 3.35
N MET A 120 -8.68 4.08 2.58
CA MET A 120 -8.72 4.02 1.11
C MET A 120 -7.57 3.22 0.53
N GLY A 121 -6.35 3.40 1.03
CA GLY A 121 -5.17 2.68 0.53
C GLY A 121 -5.29 1.17 0.70
N ILE A 122 -5.79 0.71 1.84
CA ILE A 122 -6.06 -0.72 2.09
C ILE A 122 -7.16 -1.21 1.15
N THR A 123 -8.29 -0.49 1.08
CA THR A 123 -9.43 -0.85 0.22
C THR A 123 -9.01 -0.96 -1.24
N LEU A 124 -8.29 0.04 -1.77
CA LEU A 124 -7.81 0.06 -3.15
C LEU A 124 -6.85 -1.09 -3.43
N SER A 125 -5.94 -1.41 -2.50
CA SER A 125 -5.03 -2.56 -2.65
C SER A 125 -5.81 -3.87 -2.77
N LEU A 126 -6.82 -4.09 -1.94
CA LEU A 126 -7.68 -5.27 -2.03
C LEU A 126 -8.48 -5.32 -3.35
N VAL A 127 -8.99 -4.17 -3.80
CA VAL A 127 -9.72 -4.05 -5.08
C VAL A 127 -8.80 -4.35 -6.25
N VAL A 128 -7.61 -3.78 -6.31
CA VAL A 128 -6.63 -4.01 -7.39
C VAL A 128 -6.25 -5.48 -7.48
N VAL A 129 -5.86 -6.10 -6.36
CA VAL A 129 -5.51 -7.53 -6.35
C VAL A 129 -6.70 -8.40 -6.78
N THR A 130 -7.90 -8.11 -6.31
CA THR A 130 -9.12 -8.86 -6.67
C THR A 130 -9.48 -8.68 -8.14
N ALA A 131 -9.35 -7.47 -8.68
CA ALA A 131 -9.65 -7.18 -10.09
C ALA A 131 -8.69 -7.94 -11.02
N ILE A 132 -7.38 -7.87 -10.78
CA ILE A 132 -6.37 -8.60 -11.56
C ILE A 132 -6.63 -10.10 -11.46
N LYS A 133 -6.93 -10.61 -10.25
CA LYS A 133 -7.22 -12.03 -10.03
C LYS A 133 -8.42 -12.51 -10.84
N ARG A 134 -9.48 -11.71 -10.95
CA ARG A 134 -10.71 -12.09 -11.70
C ARG A 134 -10.50 -12.20 -13.20
N ILE A 135 -9.57 -11.43 -13.77
CA ILE A 135 -9.28 -11.47 -15.21
C ILE A 135 -8.11 -12.41 -15.55
N SER A 136 -7.42 -12.95 -14.56
CA SER A 136 -6.31 -13.88 -14.76
C SER A 136 -6.83 -15.26 -15.22
N LEU A 137 -6.31 -15.74 -16.33
CA LEU A 137 -6.58 -17.08 -16.88
C LEU A 137 -5.53 -18.11 -16.42
N THR A 138 -4.58 -17.71 -15.57
CA THR A 138 -3.56 -18.59 -15.02
C THR A 138 -4.13 -19.44 -13.90
N SER A 139 -4.01 -20.75 -14.02
CA SER A 139 -4.39 -21.72 -13.00
C SER A 139 -3.30 -21.90 -11.93
N CYS A 140 -3.69 -22.44 -10.79
CA CYS A 140 -2.77 -22.66 -9.68
C CYS A 140 -1.88 -23.89 -9.95
N PRO A 141 -0.68 -24.00 -9.31
CA PRO A 141 0.22 -25.13 -9.52
C PRO A 141 -0.47 -26.49 -9.36
N TRP A 142 -1.32 -26.66 -8.36
CA TRP A 142 -2.02 -27.93 -8.11
C TRP A 142 -3.03 -28.33 -9.17
N ASP A 143 -3.40 -27.41 -10.09
CA ASP A 143 -4.32 -27.66 -11.21
C ASP A 143 -3.57 -28.11 -12.48
N LEU A 144 -2.22 -28.06 -12.47
CA LEU A 144 -1.40 -28.43 -13.62
C LEU A 144 -1.31 -29.95 -13.82
N GLU A 145 -1.26 -30.39 -15.09
CA GLU A 145 -1.01 -31.80 -15.48
C GLU A 145 0.24 -32.36 -14.81
N ALA A 146 1.31 -31.55 -14.68
CA ALA A 146 2.55 -31.93 -14.02
C ALA A 146 2.39 -32.34 -12.55
N PHE A 147 1.29 -31.92 -11.91
CA PHE A 147 1.01 -32.18 -10.49
C PHE A 147 -0.35 -32.87 -10.27
N GLY A 148 -0.82 -33.63 -11.28
CA GLY A 148 -2.05 -34.42 -11.19
C GLY A 148 -3.34 -33.68 -11.51
N GLY A 149 -3.26 -32.44 -12.00
CA GLY A 149 -4.42 -31.69 -12.50
C GLY A 149 -4.62 -31.86 -14.01
N THR A 150 -5.28 -30.88 -14.64
CA THR A 150 -5.65 -30.92 -16.08
C THR A 150 -5.17 -29.71 -16.86
N ALA A 151 -4.69 -28.67 -16.18
CA ALA A 151 -4.23 -27.42 -16.81
C ALA A 151 -2.78 -27.55 -17.31
N ARG A 152 -2.44 -26.81 -18.34
CA ARG A 152 -1.05 -26.69 -18.82
C ARG A 152 -0.41 -25.44 -18.21
N TYR A 153 0.91 -25.47 -18.04
CA TYR A 153 1.60 -24.29 -17.59
C TYR A 153 1.59 -23.20 -18.66
N VAL A 154 0.95 -22.07 -18.35
CA VAL A 154 0.98 -20.82 -19.13
C VAL A 154 1.39 -19.70 -18.20
N SER A 155 2.41 -18.93 -18.60
CA SER A 155 2.85 -17.79 -17.80
C SER A 155 1.74 -16.77 -17.61
N HIS A 156 1.62 -16.19 -16.41
CA HIS A 156 0.67 -15.13 -16.12
C HIS A 156 0.86 -13.86 -16.96
N TRP A 157 1.99 -13.75 -17.69
CA TRP A 157 2.23 -12.70 -18.67
C TRP A 157 1.61 -12.99 -20.05
N THR A 158 1.15 -14.19 -20.30
CA THR A 158 0.49 -14.57 -21.55
C THR A 158 -1.00 -14.26 -21.47
N TRP A 159 -1.32 -12.99 -21.61
CA TRP A 159 -2.68 -12.48 -21.47
C TRP A 159 -3.63 -13.04 -22.53
N GLY A 160 -4.87 -13.35 -22.13
CA GLY A 160 -5.93 -13.82 -23.03
C GLY A 160 -5.81 -15.30 -23.44
N VAL A 161 -4.78 -16.01 -22.97
CA VAL A 161 -4.61 -17.44 -23.24
C VAL A 161 -5.05 -18.25 -22.02
N SER A 162 -6.06 -19.11 -22.20
CA SER A 162 -6.47 -20.08 -21.19
C SER A 162 -5.49 -21.24 -21.15
N ASP A 163 -5.13 -21.67 -19.96
CA ASP A 163 -4.30 -22.84 -19.71
C ASP A 163 -5.10 -24.16 -19.60
N GLY A 164 -6.44 -24.09 -19.79
CA GLY A 164 -7.35 -25.23 -19.72
C GLY A 164 -7.84 -25.56 -18.30
N GLY A 165 -7.44 -24.79 -17.29
CA GLY A 165 -7.89 -24.94 -15.91
C GLY A 165 -8.85 -23.86 -15.45
N GLY A 166 -8.99 -23.71 -14.13
CA GLY A 166 -9.95 -22.78 -13.51
C GLY A 166 -9.54 -21.31 -13.55
N GLY A 167 -8.29 -20.99 -13.90
CA GLY A 167 -7.76 -19.62 -13.89
C GLY A 167 -7.78 -18.97 -12.50
N SER A 168 -7.79 -17.64 -12.47
CA SER A 168 -7.93 -16.83 -11.25
C SER A 168 -6.88 -17.12 -10.15
N CYS A 169 -5.67 -17.56 -10.53
CA CYS A 169 -4.60 -17.84 -9.58
C CYS A 169 -3.63 -16.67 -9.39
N PHE A 170 -3.47 -15.79 -10.38
CA PHE A 170 -2.59 -14.62 -10.31
C PHE A 170 -3.39 -13.35 -10.01
N PRO A 171 -2.91 -12.49 -9.11
CA PRO A 171 -1.83 -12.66 -8.14
C PRO A 171 -2.27 -13.43 -6.89
N GLY A 172 -1.35 -13.60 -5.90
CA GLY A 172 -1.60 -14.36 -4.69
C GLY A 172 -2.59 -13.70 -3.72
N GLY A 173 -3.87 -14.10 -3.75
CA GLY A 173 -4.92 -13.47 -2.95
C GLY A 173 -4.69 -13.52 -1.43
N HIS A 174 -4.10 -14.60 -0.90
CA HIS A 174 -3.87 -14.75 0.54
C HIS A 174 -2.76 -13.85 1.07
N ALA A 175 -1.72 -13.61 0.28
CA ALA A 175 -0.66 -12.67 0.63
C ALA A 175 -1.20 -11.22 0.75
N SER A 176 -2.26 -10.87 0.00
CA SER A 176 -2.91 -9.57 0.11
C SER A 176 -3.60 -9.34 1.46
N SER A 177 -3.93 -10.42 2.20
CA SER A 177 -4.46 -10.31 3.58
C SER A 177 -3.48 -9.63 4.55
N ALA A 178 -2.21 -9.54 4.20
CA ALA A 178 -1.23 -8.75 4.92
C ALA A 178 -0.75 -7.55 4.10
N PHE A 179 -0.32 -7.75 2.85
CA PHE A 179 0.32 -6.68 2.06
C PHE A 179 -0.59 -5.49 1.78
N ALA A 180 -1.92 -5.65 1.73
CA ALA A 180 -2.85 -4.53 1.61
C ALA A 180 -2.71 -3.52 2.76
N PHE A 181 -2.28 -3.96 3.93
CA PHE A 181 -2.07 -3.09 5.10
C PHE A 181 -0.79 -2.24 5.02
N MET A 182 0.00 -2.28 3.94
CA MET A 182 1.14 -1.38 3.77
C MET A 182 0.73 0.10 3.86
N ALA A 183 -0.47 0.45 3.40
CA ALA A 183 -1.01 1.80 3.54
C ALA A 183 -1.11 2.25 5.01
N LEU A 184 -1.27 1.31 5.96
CA LEU A 184 -1.34 1.60 7.39
C LEU A 184 -0.02 2.18 7.91
N SER A 185 1.13 1.75 7.40
CA SER A 185 2.43 2.19 7.90
C SER A 185 2.89 3.56 7.35
N LEU A 186 2.33 4.02 6.23
CA LEU A 186 2.82 5.19 5.50
C LEU A 186 2.83 6.50 6.31
N PRO A 187 1.78 6.88 7.08
CA PRO A 187 1.80 8.13 7.84
C PRO A 187 2.95 8.19 8.84
N TRP A 188 3.27 7.07 9.49
CA TRP A 188 4.40 6.98 10.42
C TRP A 188 5.73 6.88 9.70
N LEU A 189 5.79 6.14 8.60
CA LEU A 189 7.01 5.98 7.81
C LEU A 189 7.46 7.32 7.19
N MET A 190 6.51 8.16 6.77
CA MET A 190 6.75 9.47 6.16
C MET A 190 6.81 10.62 7.18
N SER A 191 6.69 10.36 8.49
CA SER A 191 6.82 11.37 9.53
C SER A 191 8.23 11.96 9.58
N MET A 192 8.34 13.21 10.04
CA MET A 192 9.65 13.84 10.34
C MET A 192 10.21 13.40 11.69
N ASP A 193 9.39 12.83 12.57
CA ASP A 193 9.77 12.31 13.87
C ASP A 193 10.42 10.93 13.73
N LYS A 194 11.64 10.76 14.27
CA LYS A 194 12.42 9.52 14.18
C LYS A 194 11.76 8.33 14.89
N ASP A 195 11.05 8.57 15.99
CA ASP A 195 10.40 7.50 16.74
C ASP A 195 9.14 7.02 16.00
N GLN A 196 8.39 7.94 15.40
CA GLN A 196 7.30 7.58 14.48
C GLN A 196 7.83 6.83 13.26
N GLN A 197 8.95 7.24 12.68
CA GLN A 197 9.58 6.51 11.58
C GLN A 197 10.02 5.10 11.97
N ARG A 198 10.52 4.91 13.21
CA ARG A 198 10.85 3.57 13.74
C ARG A 198 9.61 2.70 13.82
N LEU A 199 8.50 3.24 14.32
CA LEU A 199 7.22 2.55 14.35
C LEU A 199 6.75 2.19 12.94
N GLY A 200 6.77 3.13 11.98
CA GLY A 200 6.41 2.89 10.59
C GLY A 200 7.25 1.77 9.96
N ARG A 201 8.57 1.75 10.20
CA ARG A 201 9.46 0.66 9.73
C ARG A 201 9.12 -0.68 10.36
N ALA A 202 8.87 -0.71 11.67
CA ALA A 202 8.49 -1.94 12.37
C ALA A 202 7.16 -2.49 11.84
N MET A 203 6.15 -1.63 11.61
CA MET A 203 4.89 -2.01 10.99
C MET A 203 5.08 -2.57 9.58
N THR A 204 5.87 -1.88 8.74
CA THR A 204 6.18 -2.34 7.38
C THR A 204 6.87 -3.71 7.42
N ALA A 205 7.88 -3.88 8.27
CA ALA A 205 8.59 -5.15 8.42
C ALA A 205 7.66 -6.28 8.87
N ALA A 206 6.78 -6.02 9.84
CA ALA A 206 5.78 -7.00 10.29
C ALA A 206 4.81 -7.38 9.17
N ILE A 207 4.29 -6.40 8.41
CA ILE A 207 3.39 -6.62 7.27
C ILE A 207 4.09 -7.47 6.19
N LEU A 208 5.35 -7.15 5.86
CA LEU A 208 6.14 -7.91 4.89
C LEU A 208 6.37 -9.34 5.36
N LEU A 209 6.76 -9.54 6.62
CA LEU A 209 6.99 -10.86 7.19
C LEU A 209 5.72 -11.71 7.17
N ILE A 210 4.60 -11.16 7.65
CA ILE A 210 3.31 -11.87 7.66
C ILE A 210 2.89 -12.22 6.23
N GLY A 211 2.99 -11.28 5.29
CA GLY A 211 2.62 -11.51 3.89
C GLY A 211 3.49 -12.59 3.22
N LEU A 212 4.80 -12.61 3.50
CA LEU A 212 5.70 -13.64 3.02
C LEU A 212 5.38 -15.03 3.63
N VAL A 213 5.10 -15.09 4.93
CA VAL A 213 4.71 -16.35 5.60
C VAL A 213 3.39 -16.88 5.04
N LEU A 214 2.38 -16.00 4.84
CA LEU A 214 1.11 -16.41 4.22
C LEU A 214 1.30 -16.84 2.76
N GLY A 215 2.14 -16.14 1.99
CA GLY A 215 2.48 -16.49 0.62
C GLY A 215 3.19 -17.85 0.54
N LEU A 216 4.21 -18.07 1.36
CA LEU A 216 4.94 -19.32 1.45
C LEU A 216 4.02 -20.49 1.82
N ALA A 217 3.12 -20.30 2.79
CA ALA A 217 2.15 -21.32 3.15
C ALA A 217 1.28 -21.75 1.94
N GLN A 218 0.89 -20.82 1.08
CA GLN A 218 0.13 -21.15 -0.13
C GLN A 218 1.00 -21.79 -1.22
N THR A 219 2.28 -21.40 -1.31
CA THR A 219 3.25 -22.03 -2.24
C THR A 219 3.50 -23.50 -1.85
N LEU A 220 3.70 -23.79 -0.57
CA LEU A 220 3.88 -25.17 -0.06
C LEU A 220 2.66 -26.05 -0.37
N ARG A 221 1.46 -25.49 -0.38
CA ARG A 221 0.22 -26.19 -0.73
C ARG A 221 0.03 -26.41 -2.24
N GLY A 222 0.85 -25.78 -3.08
CA GLY A 222 0.62 -25.72 -4.52
C GLY A 222 -0.50 -24.76 -4.94
N ALA A 223 -0.98 -23.90 -4.05
CA ALA A 223 -2.06 -22.96 -4.30
C ALA A 223 -1.62 -21.70 -5.03
N HIS A 224 -0.35 -21.31 -4.94
CA HIS A 224 0.23 -20.16 -5.64
C HIS A 224 1.71 -20.38 -5.97
N TYR A 225 2.14 -19.78 -7.08
CA TYR A 225 3.58 -19.70 -7.42
C TYR A 225 4.29 -18.69 -6.51
N PRO A 226 5.61 -18.83 -6.32
CA PRO A 226 6.40 -17.85 -5.55
C PRO A 226 6.27 -16.41 -6.08
N SER A 227 6.31 -16.21 -7.41
CA SER A 227 6.18 -14.91 -8.04
C SER A 227 4.84 -14.24 -7.74
N HIS A 228 3.75 -15.01 -7.59
CA HIS A 228 2.43 -14.46 -7.27
C HIS A 228 2.42 -13.71 -5.93
N THR A 229 3.21 -14.18 -4.95
CA THR A 229 3.40 -13.50 -3.67
C THR A 229 4.18 -12.21 -3.83
N ALA A 230 5.26 -12.22 -4.61
CA ALA A 230 6.07 -11.03 -4.89
C ALA A 230 5.27 -9.96 -5.66
N TRP A 231 4.52 -10.36 -6.68
CA TRP A 231 3.64 -9.46 -7.42
C TRP A 231 2.54 -8.87 -6.54
N THR A 232 1.97 -9.65 -5.63
CA THR A 232 0.98 -9.12 -4.67
C THR A 232 1.58 -8.03 -3.79
N ALA A 233 2.82 -8.23 -3.30
CA ALA A 233 3.52 -7.22 -2.52
C ALA A 233 3.75 -5.94 -3.34
N LEU A 234 4.21 -6.07 -4.60
CA LEU A 234 4.44 -4.95 -5.51
C LEU A 234 3.15 -4.18 -5.82
N PHE A 235 2.05 -4.86 -6.14
CA PHE A 235 0.76 -4.21 -6.41
C PHE A 235 0.22 -3.47 -5.19
N CYS A 236 0.29 -4.08 -4.01
CA CYS A 236 -0.14 -3.43 -2.78
C CYS A 236 0.73 -2.22 -2.43
N ALA A 237 2.06 -2.33 -2.55
CA ALA A 237 2.98 -1.22 -2.31
C ALA A 237 2.76 -0.06 -3.28
N ALA A 238 2.66 -0.36 -4.59
CA ALA A 238 2.40 0.64 -5.61
C ALA A 238 1.06 1.35 -5.41
N THR A 239 0.01 0.60 -5.07
CA THR A 239 -1.32 1.16 -4.80
C THR A 239 -1.32 2.04 -3.55
N ALA A 240 -0.71 1.57 -2.47
CA ALA A 240 -0.58 2.34 -1.23
C ALA A 240 0.21 3.64 -1.46
N TRP A 241 1.32 3.56 -2.20
CA TRP A 241 2.13 4.73 -2.55
C TRP A 241 1.38 5.71 -3.46
N ALA A 242 0.70 5.24 -4.51
CA ALA A 242 -0.10 6.08 -5.41
C ALA A 242 -1.21 6.80 -4.65
N ASN A 243 -1.89 6.10 -3.74
CA ASN A 243 -2.90 6.68 -2.85
C ASN A 243 -2.28 7.75 -1.93
N HIS A 244 -1.12 7.49 -1.33
CA HIS A 244 -0.40 8.48 -0.52
C HIS A 244 -0.06 9.75 -1.31
N VAL A 245 0.50 9.60 -2.50
CA VAL A 245 0.83 10.74 -3.39
C VAL A 245 -0.43 11.53 -3.76
N PHE A 246 -1.54 10.86 -4.02
CA PHE A 246 -2.82 11.50 -4.29
C PHE A 246 -3.28 12.37 -3.13
N PHE A 247 -3.29 11.85 -1.90
CA PHE A 247 -3.67 12.60 -0.70
C PHE A 247 -2.69 13.74 -0.40
N ALA A 248 -1.39 13.53 -0.56
CA ALA A 248 -0.38 14.59 -0.40
C ALA A 248 -0.62 15.76 -1.37
N ARG A 249 -0.97 15.47 -2.64
CA ARG A 249 -1.31 16.51 -3.63
C ARG A 249 -2.62 17.22 -3.31
N LEU A 250 -3.62 16.55 -2.77
CA LEU A 250 -4.86 17.20 -2.34
C LEU A 250 -4.60 18.18 -1.19
N GLN A 251 -3.76 17.79 -0.23
CA GLN A 251 -3.42 18.62 0.94
C GLN A 251 -2.52 19.81 0.58
N SER A 252 -1.70 19.70 -0.44
CA SER A 252 -0.81 20.78 -0.91
C SER A 252 -1.50 21.84 -1.79
N ARG A 253 -2.76 21.62 -2.22
CA ARG A 253 -3.53 22.64 -2.96
C ARG A 253 -3.89 23.78 -2.02
N PRO A 254 -3.35 25.01 -2.20
CA PRO A 254 -3.71 26.13 -1.36
C PRO A 254 -5.21 26.41 -1.53
N LEU A 255 -5.88 26.75 -0.42
CA LEU A 255 -7.25 27.29 -0.36
C LEU A 255 -7.32 28.65 -1.09
N ARG A 256 -6.96 28.70 -2.36
CA ARG A 256 -6.98 29.92 -3.18
C ARG A 256 -8.39 30.35 -3.61
N ALA A 257 -9.42 29.58 -3.30
CA ALA A 257 -10.78 29.90 -3.73
C ALA A 257 -11.60 30.76 -2.76
N GLY A 258 -11.13 31.02 -1.54
CA GLY A 258 -11.91 31.70 -0.50
C GLY A 258 -11.59 33.18 -0.24
N LEU A 259 -10.49 33.71 -0.78
CA LEU A 259 -10.03 35.08 -0.45
C LEU A 259 -10.24 36.13 -1.56
N ALA A 260 -10.80 35.73 -2.69
CA ALA A 260 -11.03 36.66 -3.83
C ALA A 260 -12.39 37.36 -3.84
N LEU A 261 -13.22 37.21 -2.80
CA LEU A 261 -14.59 37.80 -2.78
C LEU A 261 -14.83 38.80 -1.64
N VAL A 262 -13.79 39.41 -1.07
CA VAL A 262 -14.00 40.60 -0.23
C VAL A 262 -13.71 41.82 -1.10
N PRO A 263 -14.74 42.48 -1.65
CA PRO A 263 -14.54 43.76 -2.35
C PRO A 263 -13.99 44.80 -1.35
N PRO A 264 -13.09 45.70 -1.77
CA PRO A 264 -12.59 46.76 -0.91
C PRO A 264 -13.77 47.61 -0.39
N ARG A 265 -13.80 47.81 0.93
CA ARG A 265 -14.78 48.71 1.54
C ARG A 265 -14.66 50.09 0.89
N PRO A 266 -15.76 50.69 0.41
CA PRO A 266 -15.71 52.08 -0.08
C PRO A 266 -15.25 53.01 1.05
N ALA A 267 -14.31 53.89 0.72
CA ALA A 267 -13.90 54.97 1.60
C ALA A 267 -15.14 55.83 1.95
N LYS A 268 -15.38 56.03 3.23
CA LYS A 268 -16.40 56.97 3.68
C LYS A 268 -15.95 58.38 3.36
N PRO A 269 -16.89 59.27 2.91
CA PRO A 269 -16.62 60.69 2.61
C PRO A 269 -16.22 61.50 3.84
#